data_12db150ad996c290c7382163d399e881
#
_entry.id   12db150ad996c290c7382163d399e881
#
_cell.length_a   1.000
_cell.length_b   1.000
_cell.length_c   1.000
_cell.angle_alpha   90.00
_cell.angle_beta   90.00
_cell.angle_gamma   90.00
#
_symmetry.space_group_name_H-M   'P 1'
#
loop_
_entity.id
_entity.type
_entity.pdbx_description
1 polymer ?
#
loop_
_entity_poly.entity_id
_entity_poly.type
_entity_poly.pdbx_seq_one_letter_code
_entity_poly.pdbx_strand_id
1 'polypeptide(L)'
;MQDGCRPVVAIVDDDEAVRESLRFLLDVAGYDVVTFDSAQDYLDGIDRRRAVCLVVDQHMPNTTGLELLAKLRRLGTGLPTALITGSPTPDILRQAVALGVMKVLEKPLVDDALLRFLAAAAAGDGA
;
A
#
# COMPACT_ATOMS: atom_id res chain seq x y z
N MET A 1 24.59 -10.08 -5.99
CA MET A 1 24.16 -9.77 -6.34
C MET A 1 23.38 -9.30 -6.47
N GLN A 2 23.12 -9.41 -6.42
CA GLN A 2 22.46 -9.10 -6.81
C GLN A 2 21.91 -8.38 -6.99
N ASP A 3 21.97 -8.36 -7.04
CA ASP A 3 21.66 -7.72 -7.40
C ASP A 3 20.90 -6.92 -7.73
N GLY A 4 21.02 -6.78 -7.52
CA GLY A 4 20.33 -5.72 -8.19
C GLY A 4 18.83 -5.69 -8.11
N CYS A 5 18.24 -6.61 -7.40
CA CYS A 5 16.78 -6.66 -7.25
C CYS A 5 16.34 -5.80 -6.08
N ARG A 6 15.69 -4.67 -6.40
CA ARG A 6 15.10 -3.81 -5.37
C ARG A 6 13.70 -4.33 -5.05
N PRO A 7 13.29 -4.28 -3.77
CA PRO A 7 11.92 -4.66 -3.44
C PRO A 7 10.91 -3.77 -4.15
N VAL A 8 9.84 -4.36 -4.63
CA VAL A 8 8.79 -3.64 -5.35
C VAL A 8 7.66 -3.31 -4.40
N VAL A 9 7.25 -2.05 -4.38
CA VAL A 9 6.12 -1.58 -3.58
C VAL A 9 5.00 -1.16 -4.53
N ALA A 10 3.80 -1.67 -4.31
CA ALA A 10 2.63 -1.27 -5.08
C ALA A 10 1.90 -0.16 -4.34
N ILE A 11 1.56 0.90 -5.03
CA ILE A 11 0.86 2.05 -4.47
C ILE A 11 -0.43 2.27 -5.24
N VAL A 12 -1.55 2.34 -4.52
CA VAL A 12 -2.86 2.62 -5.11
C VAL A 12 -3.39 3.91 -4.50
N ASP A 13 -3.49 4.96 -5.30
CA ASP A 13 -3.95 6.27 -4.86
C ASP A 13 -4.43 7.02 -6.09
N ASP A 14 -5.60 7.67 -6.00
CA ASP A 14 -6.16 8.38 -7.14
C ASP A 14 -5.54 9.76 -7.35
N ASP A 15 -4.75 10.25 -6.41
CA ASP A 15 -4.12 11.56 -6.49
C ASP A 15 -2.74 11.44 -7.11
N GLU A 16 -2.57 12.03 -8.29
CA GLU A 16 -1.32 11.94 -9.02
C GLU A 16 -0.16 12.57 -8.23
N ALA A 17 -0.41 13.69 -7.57
CA ALA A 17 0.64 14.35 -6.80
C ALA A 17 1.13 13.47 -5.66
N VAL A 18 0.22 12.76 -5.02
CA VAL A 18 0.59 11.82 -3.96
C VAL A 18 1.41 10.67 -4.54
N ARG A 19 0.96 10.10 -5.67
CA ARG A 19 1.71 9.01 -6.30
C ARG A 19 3.13 9.44 -6.66
N GLU A 20 3.29 10.63 -7.22
CA GLU A 20 4.62 11.13 -7.61
C GLU A 20 5.51 11.38 -6.41
N SER A 21 4.94 11.96 -5.36
CA SER A 21 5.71 12.21 -4.13
C SER A 21 6.18 10.91 -3.50
N LEU A 22 5.30 9.92 -3.44
CA LEU A 22 5.65 8.62 -2.86
C LEU A 22 6.67 7.90 -3.74
N ARG A 23 6.52 7.97 -5.06
CA ARG A 23 7.48 7.36 -5.96
C ARG A 23 8.88 7.92 -5.72
N PHE A 24 8.98 9.23 -5.60
CA PHE A 24 10.28 9.87 -5.37
C PHE A 24 10.85 9.44 -4.02
N LEU A 25 10.06 9.51 -2.97
CA LEU A 25 10.50 9.16 -1.63
C LEU A 25 11.00 7.71 -1.57
N LEU A 26 10.23 6.79 -2.15
CA LEU A 26 10.56 5.38 -2.08
C LEU A 26 11.74 5.03 -2.97
N ASP A 27 11.87 5.69 -4.11
CA ASP A 27 13.03 5.47 -4.97
C ASP A 27 14.32 5.84 -4.24
N VAL A 28 14.31 6.99 -3.56
CA VAL A 28 15.46 7.42 -2.77
C VAL A 28 15.77 6.41 -1.66
N ALA A 29 14.72 5.82 -1.10
CA ALA A 29 14.88 4.85 -0.01
C ALA A 29 15.29 3.45 -0.47
N GLY A 30 15.39 3.21 -1.78
CA GLY A 30 15.88 1.94 -2.30
C GLY A 30 14.81 0.99 -2.82
N TYR A 31 13.60 1.46 -3.06
CA TYR A 31 12.50 0.61 -3.53
C TYR A 31 12.15 0.91 -4.98
N ASP A 32 11.77 -0.13 -5.71
CA ASP A 32 11.07 0.06 -6.98
C ASP A 32 9.60 0.24 -6.68
N VAL A 33 8.94 1.09 -7.46
CA VAL A 33 7.55 1.45 -7.20
C VAL A 33 6.72 1.21 -8.44
N VAL A 34 5.56 0.58 -8.26
CA VAL A 34 4.55 0.50 -9.29
C VAL A 34 3.29 1.18 -8.74
N THR A 35 2.71 2.08 -9.53
CA THR A 35 1.57 2.88 -9.06
C THR A 35 0.33 2.58 -9.87
N PHE A 36 -0.81 2.72 -9.21
CA PHE A 36 -2.13 2.52 -9.81
C PHE A 36 -3.02 3.66 -9.35
N ASP A 37 -3.86 4.15 -10.25
CA ASP A 37 -4.71 5.31 -9.94
C ASP A 37 -6.09 4.90 -9.42
N SER A 38 -6.39 3.62 -9.37
CA SER A 38 -7.67 3.14 -8.90
C SER A 38 -7.56 1.69 -8.43
N ALA A 39 -8.54 1.26 -7.67
CA ALA A 39 -8.63 -0.12 -7.25
C ALA A 39 -8.76 -1.07 -8.44
N GLN A 40 -9.55 -0.67 -9.43
CA GLN A 40 -9.76 -1.51 -10.61
C GLN A 40 -8.46 -1.67 -11.41
N ASP A 41 -7.70 -0.57 -11.55
CA ASP A 41 -6.43 -0.61 -12.24
C ASP A 41 -5.46 -1.58 -11.55
N TYR A 42 -5.45 -1.56 -10.23
CA TYR A 42 -4.61 -2.49 -9.47
C TYR A 42 -5.07 -3.95 -9.69
N LEU A 43 -6.38 -4.18 -9.63
CA LEU A 43 -6.91 -5.53 -9.81
C LEU A 43 -6.59 -6.10 -11.19
N ASP A 44 -6.60 -5.24 -12.20
CA ASP A 44 -6.28 -5.67 -13.57
C ASP A 44 -4.80 -5.99 -13.74
N GLY A 45 -3.93 -5.38 -12.93
CA GLY A 45 -2.50 -5.59 -13.04
C GLY A 45 -1.88 -6.42 -11.93
N ILE A 46 -2.71 -7.04 -11.10
CA ILE A 46 -2.29 -7.61 -9.82
C ILE A 46 -1.24 -8.71 -9.93
N ASP A 47 -1.23 -9.45 -11.01
CA ASP A 47 -0.32 -10.57 -11.15
C ASP A 47 0.97 -10.21 -11.88
N ARG A 48 1.14 -8.97 -12.27
CA ARG A 48 2.25 -8.57 -13.12
C ARG A 48 3.51 -8.24 -12.36
N ARG A 49 3.39 -8.05 -11.06
CA ARG A 49 4.53 -7.62 -10.25
C ARG A 49 4.60 -8.47 -9.00
N ARG A 50 5.79 -8.64 -8.53
CA ARG A 50 6.03 -9.39 -7.31
C ARG A 50 6.27 -8.40 -6.18
N ALA A 51 5.25 -7.63 -5.89
CA ALA A 51 5.34 -6.62 -4.85
C ALA A 51 5.49 -7.28 -3.49
N VAL A 52 6.31 -6.67 -2.63
CA VAL A 52 6.50 -7.17 -1.27
C VAL A 52 5.48 -6.57 -0.33
N CYS A 53 4.86 -5.46 -0.70
CA CYS A 53 3.83 -4.83 0.12
C CYS A 53 2.99 -3.89 -0.71
N LEU A 54 1.87 -3.49 -0.12
CA LEU A 54 0.87 -2.64 -0.76
C LEU A 54 0.61 -1.43 0.12
N VAL A 55 0.59 -0.26 -0.51
CA VAL A 55 0.20 0.99 0.14
C VAL A 55 -1.05 1.48 -0.59
N VAL A 56 -2.16 1.61 0.14
CA VAL A 56 -3.43 1.96 -0.51
C VAL A 56 -4.11 3.09 0.25
N ASP A 57 -4.62 4.06 -0.53
CA ASP A 57 -5.39 5.17 0.00
C ASP A 57 -6.84 4.72 0.26
N GLN A 58 -7.39 5.12 1.41
CA GLN A 58 -8.77 4.78 1.74
C GLN A 58 -9.77 5.56 0.90
N HIS A 59 -9.47 6.83 0.63
CA HIS A 59 -10.44 7.74 0.01
C HIS A 59 -10.25 7.83 -1.50
N MET A 60 -10.79 6.86 -2.20
CA MET A 60 -10.78 6.84 -3.65
C MET A 60 -12.21 6.77 -4.16
N PRO A 61 -12.50 7.37 -5.33
CA PRO A 61 -13.84 7.25 -5.91
C PRO A 61 -14.11 5.80 -6.33
N ASN A 62 -15.36 5.44 -6.35
CA ASN A 62 -15.88 4.13 -6.79
C ASN A 62 -15.57 2.99 -5.82
N THR A 63 -14.32 2.74 -5.50
CA THR A 63 -13.93 1.65 -4.59
C THR A 63 -12.94 2.20 -3.58
N THR A 64 -13.29 2.13 -2.29
CA THR A 64 -12.38 2.58 -1.23
C THR A 64 -11.24 1.58 -1.04
N GLY A 65 -10.22 2.03 -0.30
CA GLY A 65 -9.11 1.14 0.04
C GLY A 65 -9.58 -0.12 0.77
N LEU A 66 -10.46 0.03 1.76
CA LEU A 66 -10.97 -1.13 2.50
C LEU A 66 -11.77 -2.07 1.60
N GLU A 67 -12.54 -1.53 0.66
CA GLU A 67 -13.27 -2.36 -0.28
C GLU A 67 -12.33 -3.15 -1.18
N LEU A 68 -11.26 -2.51 -1.63
CA LEU A 68 -10.24 -3.20 -2.41
C LEU A 68 -9.61 -4.33 -1.61
N LEU A 69 -9.26 -4.06 -0.36
CA LEU A 69 -8.62 -5.07 0.48
C LEU A 69 -9.55 -6.24 0.75
N ALA A 70 -10.84 -5.99 0.89
CA ALA A 70 -11.82 -7.07 1.04
C ALA A 70 -11.84 -7.96 -0.19
N LYS A 71 -11.78 -7.36 -1.37
CA LYS A 71 -11.73 -8.14 -2.62
C LYS A 71 -10.46 -8.98 -2.71
N LEU A 72 -9.33 -8.39 -2.37
CA LEU A 72 -8.06 -9.10 -2.42
C LEU A 72 -8.05 -10.28 -1.46
N ARG A 73 -8.65 -10.10 -0.28
CA ARG A 73 -8.74 -11.19 0.68
C ARG A 73 -9.57 -12.34 0.14
N ARG A 74 -10.68 -12.03 -0.54
CA ARG A 74 -11.51 -13.07 -1.16
C ARG A 74 -10.76 -13.79 -2.27
N LEU A 75 -9.87 -13.08 -2.97
CA LEU A 75 -9.07 -13.66 -4.03
C LEU A 75 -7.86 -14.44 -3.51
N GLY A 76 -7.57 -14.35 -2.23
CA GLY A 76 -6.44 -15.04 -1.63
C GLY A 76 -5.09 -14.42 -1.95
N THR A 77 -5.06 -13.13 -2.32
CA THR A 77 -3.84 -12.46 -2.75
C THR A 77 -3.40 -11.41 -1.73
N GLY A 78 -3.20 -11.82 -0.49
CA GLY A 78 -2.82 -10.91 0.57
C GLY A 78 -1.36 -10.53 0.54
N LEU A 79 -1.09 -9.25 0.77
CA LEU A 79 0.26 -8.72 0.95
C LEU A 79 0.26 -7.93 2.25
N PRO A 80 1.43 -7.75 2.89
CA PRO A 80 1.54 -6.76 3.96
C PRO A 80 1.04 -5.42 3.42
N THR A 81 0.09 -4.81 4.11
CA THR A 81 -0.58 -3.63 3.59
C THR A 81 -0.58 -2.49 4.59
N ALA A 82 -0.30 -1.28 4.11
CA ALA A 82 -0.53 -0.05 4.84
C ALA A 82 -1.71 0.67 4.21
N LEU A 83 -2.70 1.01 5.03
CA LEU A 83 -3.85 1.80 4.59
C LEU A 83 -3.61 3.25 5.01
N ILE A 84 -3.73 4.17 4.07
CA ILE A 84 -3.51 5.59 4.33
C ILE A 84 -4.85 6.32 4.32
N THR A 85 -5.10 7.12 5.36
CA THR A 85 -6.35 7.87 5.45
C THR A 85 -6.12 9.19 6.17
N GLY A 86 -6.87 10.23 5.75
CA GLY A 86 -6.86 11.50 6.46
C GLY A 86 -7.81 11.51 7.65
N SER A 87 -8.64 10.49 7.80
CA SER A 87 -9.65 10.42 8.86
C SER A 87 -9.73 9.01 9.42
N PRO A 88 -8.78 8.63 10.27
CA PRO A 88 -8.76 7.26 10.81
C PRO A 88 -9.80 7.10 11.92
N THR A 89 -11.06 6.94 11.52
CA THR A 89 -12.16 6.75 12.47
C THR A 89 -12.06 5.39 13.15
N PRO A 90 -12.69 5.21 14.32
CA PRO A 90 -12.71 3.89 14.94
C PRO A 90 -13.28 2.80 14.05
N ASP A 91 -14.26 3.13 13.20
CA ASP A 91 -14.84 2.16 12.31
C ASP A 91 -13.82 1.70 11.25
N ILE A 92 -13.08 2.65 10.66
CA ILE A 92 -12.04 2.32 9.70
C ILE A 92 -10.98 1.44 10.36
N LEU A 93 -10.58 1.78 11.58
CA LEU A 93 -9.58 0.99 12.29
C LEU A 93 -10.05 -0.43 12.57
N ARG A 94 -11.33 -0.60 12.94
CA ARG A 94 -11.88 -1.93 13.18
C ARG A 94 -11.89 -2.76 11.90
N GLN A 95 -12.32 -2.15 10.79
CA GLN A 95 -12.37 -2.86 9.51
C GLN A 95 -10.97 -3.22 9.03
N ALA A 96 -10.01 -2.33 9.23
CA ALA A 96 -8.64 -2.59 8.83
C ALA A 96 -8.07 -3.80 9.58
N VAL A 97 -8.31 -3.87 10.89
CA VAL A 97 -7.86 -5.01 11.68
C VAL A 97 -8.52 -6.30 11.19
N ALA A 98 -9.83 -6.26 10.93
CA ALA A 98 -10.56 -7.43 10.45
C ALA A 98 -10.04 -7.93 9.10
N LEU A 99 -9.51 -7.03 8.26
CA LEU A 99 -8.98 -7.39 6.96
C LEU A 99 -7.49 -7.70 6.97
N GLY A 100 -6.86 -7.66 8.14
CA GLY A 100 -5.46 -7.99 8.25
C GLY A 100 -4.50 -6.89 7.82
N VAL A 101 -4.97 -5.64 7.80
CA VAL A 101 -4.11 -4.50 7.47
C VAL A 101 -3.00 -4.41 8.52
N MET A 102 -1.76 -4.32 8.05
CA MET A 102 -0.62 -4.32 8.94
C MET A 102 -0.44 -2.97 9.65
N LYS A 103 -0.76 -1.88 8.96
CA LYS A 103 -0.59 -0.55 9.50
C LYS A 103 -1.60 0.41 8.90
N VAL A 104 -2.17 1.29 9.73
CA VAL A 104 -2.98 2.41 9.26
C VAL A 104 -2.18 3.67 9.51
N LEU A 105 -1.96 4.46 8.46
CA LEU A 105 -1.17 5.68 8.53
C LEU A 105 -2.06 6.88 8.25
N GLU A 106 -1.92 7.91 9.03
CA GLU A 106 -2.74 9.12 8.89
C GLU A 106 -2.03 10.14 8.01
N LYS A 107 -2.77 10.74 7.08
CA LYS A 107 -2.28 11.85 6.26
C LYS A 107 -2.29 13.13 7.09
N PRO A 108 -1.35 14.03 6.86
CA PRO A 108 -0.21 13.91 5.94
C PRO A 108 0.87 12.99 6.51
N LEU A 109 1.62 12.34 5.62
CA LEU A 109 2.69 11.43 6.04
C LEU A 109 3.94 12.25 6.34
N VAL A 110 4.02 12.76 7.57
CA VAL A 110 5.05 13.73 7.96
C VAL A 110 6.22 13.12 8.72
N ASP A 111 6.14 11.84 9.05
CA ASP A 111 7.24 11.17 9.75
C ASP A 111 7.70 9.97 8.94
N ASP A 112 8.52 9.12 9.52
CA ASP A 112 9.10 7.98 8.82
C ASP A 112 8.30 6.69 9.02
N ALA A 113 7.04 6.79 9.47
CA ALA A 113 6.23 5.59 9.74
C ALA A 113 6.06 4.73 8.49
N LEU A 114 5.88 5.35 7.33
CA LEU A 114 5.76 4.59 6.09
C LEU A 114 7.04 3.82 5.79
N LEU A 115 8.20 4.47 5.92
CA LEU A 115 9.47 3.81 5.66
C LEU A 115 9.73 2.67 6.63
N ARG A 116 9.34 2.84 7.89
CA ARG A 116 9.46 1.76 8.88
C ARG A 116 8.55 0.58 8.52
N PHE A 117 7.32 0.87 8.07
CA PHE A 117 6.43 -0.18 7.60
C PHE A 117 7.04 -0.95 6.44
N LEU A 118 7.59 -0.21 5.46
CA LEU A 118 8.16 -0.85 4.27
C LEU A 118 9.35 -1.73 4.63
N ALA A 119 10.20 -1.27 5.54
CA ALA A 119 11.35 -2.06 5.97
C ALA A 119 10.92 -3.36 6.63
N ALA A 120 9.90 -3.31 7.48
CA ALA A 120 9.39 -4.51 8.13
C ALA A 120 8.76 -5.46 7.11
N ALA A 121 7.99 -4.94 6.17
CA ALA A 121 7.34 -5.76 5.15
C ALA A 121 8.36 -6.41 4.23
N ALA A 122 9.38 -5.66 3.80
CA ALA A 122 10.40 -6.18 2.91
C ALA A 122 11.26 -7.24 3.60
N ALA A 123 11.43 -7.14 4.91
CA ALA A 123 12.18 -8.13 5.67
C ALA A 123 11.36 -9.38 6.00
N GLY A 124 10.08 -9.37 5.69
CA GLY A 124 9.20 -10.50 5.99
C GLY A 124 8.71 -10.52 7.43
N ASP A 125 8.94 -9.45 8.18
CA ASP A 125 8.56 -9.41 9.59
C ASP A 125 7.06 -9.29 9.80
N GLY A 126 6.31 -8.98 8.74
CA GLY A 126 4.87 -8.89 8.83
C GLY A 126 4.16 -10.23 8.72
N ALA A 127 4.90 -11.25 8.45
CA ALA A 127 4.33 -12.58 8.27
C ALA A 127 3.78 -13.15 9.56
#